data_642f7c8d84034d82d339d4d93eeec519
#
_entry.id   642f7c8d84034d82d339d4d93eeec519
#
_cell.length_a   1.000
_cell.length_b   1.000
_cell.length_c   1.000
_cell.angle_alpha   90.00
_cell.angle_beta   90.00
_cell.angle_gamma   90.00
#
_symmetry.space_group_name_H-M   'P 1'
#
loop_
_entity.id
_entity.type
_entity.pdbx_description
1 polymer ?
#
loop_
_entity_poly.entity_id
_entity_poly.type
_entity_poly.pdbx_seq_one_letter_code
_entity_poly.pdbx_strand_id
1 'polypeptide(L)'
;MKVLKLAAIGAALFAASTAANAGATFDNVKKKGFVQCGVSTGIPGFSIADSKGEYKGIDVDLCRAIASTMFGDASKVKFTPLNTQQRFTALQSGEVDVLTRNTTVTLTRDTTLGLIGVGVNYYDSQGVMVSKELNVKSAKELNGATICVQPGTTTELNLADWFRGQKIEFKPVVIDKYDEIIRAFSAGRCDAFTTDKSQLASTRTTLENPDKYVILPEDFSKEPLGPMVRQGDEQWFNVVRWSLNAMLEAEEYGITKANVEEMAKSPNPNIQRILGVTPGMGKNLGVDDKWAFNIIKNVGNYGESFENTLGKNSAMKLERGLNASYKQGGLMYGWPVR
;
A
#
# COMPACT_ATOMS: atom_id res chain seq x y z
N MET A 1 59.49 7.87 35.15
CA MET A 1 59.06 8.29 33.82
C MET A 1 58.79 7.08 32.95
N LYS A 2 57.73 6.30 33.19
CA LYS A 2 57.28 5.17 32.31
C LYS A 2 55.80 4.79 32.58
N VAL A 3 54.87 5.72 32.61
CA VAL A 3 53.41 5.44 32.79
C VAL A 3 52.52 6.30 31.89
N LEU A 4 53.00 6.91 30.83
CA LEU A 4 52.17 7.84 30.03
C LEU A 4 52.09 7.49 28.53
N LYS A 5 52.12 6.23 28.14
CA LYS A 5 51.97 5.81 26.71
C LYS A 5 50.94 4.75 26.43
N LEU A 6 50.01 4.40 27.32
CA LEU A 6 48.97 3.37 27.07
C LEU A 6 47.53 3.90 27.01
N ALA A 7 47.31 5.21 27.06
CA ALA A 7 45.92 5.76 27.05
C ALA A 7 45.48 6.31 25.69
N ALA A 8 46.30 6.22 24.62
CA ALA A 8 45.93 6.81 23.32
C ALA A 8 45.45 5.83 22.24
N ILE A 9 45.41 4.50 22.52
CA ILE A 9 44.99 3.50 21.52
C ILE A 9 43.52 3.05 21.72
N GLY A 10 42.88 3.36 22.86
CA GLY A 10 41.51 2.96 23.16
C GLY A 10 40.41 3.84 22.56
N ALA A 11 40.72 5.04 22.08
CA ALA A 11 39.71 6.01 21.62
C ALA A 11 39.44 5.97 20.10
N ALA A 12 40.25 5.25 19.32
CA ALA A 12 40.11 5.21 17.85
C ALA A 12 39.23 4.07 17.31
N LEU A 13 38.76 3.15 18.17
CA LEU A 13 37.97 1.97 17.76
C LEU A 13 36.48 2.11 17.94
N PHE A 14 35.96 3.22 18.47
CA PHE A 14 34.52 3.44 18.68
C PHE A 14 33.86 4.42 17.69
N ALA A 15 34.62 4.97 16.74
CA ALA A 15 34.09 5.93 15.75
C ALA A 15 33.76 5.33 14.37
N ALA A 16 33.80 4.00 14.22
CA ALA A 16 33.66 3.34 12.90
C ALA A 16 32.32 2.58 12.70
N SER A 17 31.28 2.83 13.51
CA SER A 17 30.07 2.00 13.43
C SER A 17 28.74 2.73 13.29
N THR A 18 28.73 3.94 12.73
CA THR A 18 27.45 4.56 12.28
C THR A 18 27.63 5.32 10.96
N ALA A 19 28.29 4.73 9.98
CA ALA A 19 27.89 4.99 8.60
C ALA A 19 26.58 4.21 8.43
N ALA A 20 25.46 4.80 8.83
CA ALA A 20 24.15 4.34 8.40
C ALA A 20 24.26 4.15 6.88
N ASN A 21 23.88 2.98 6.38
CA ASN A 21 23.87 2.66 4.96
C ASN A 21 22.80 3.51 4.24
N ALA A 22 23.03 4.83 4.15
CA ALA A 22 22.24 5.71 3.33
C ALA A 22 22.32 5.19 1.88
N GLY A 23 21.17 4.80 1.30
CA GLY A 23 21.13 4.23 -0.05
C GLY A 23 21.21 2.70 -0.13
N ALA A 24 21.33 1.97 0.98
CA ALA A 24 21.54 0.51 0.95
C ALA A 24 20.43 -0.26 0.21
N THR A 25 19.16 0.15 0.32
CA THR A 25 18.06 -0.52 -0.38
C THR A 25 18.10 -0.21 -1.87
N PHE A 26 18.28 1.06 -2.24
CA PHE A 26 18.39 1.47 -3.64
C PHE A 26 19.52 0.72 -4.37
N ASP A 27 20.71 0.69 -3.78
CA ASP A 27 21.88 0.03 -4.37
C ASP A 27 21.68 -1.49 -4.47
N ASN A 28 21.10 -2.11 -3.44
CA ASN A 28 20.76 -3.54 -3.45
C ASN A 28 19.73 -3.89 -4.52
N VAL A 29 18.68 -3.09 -4.68
CA VAL A 29 17.66 -3.27 -5.73
C VAL A 29 18.31 -3.16 -7.10
N LYS A 30 19.15 -2.12 -7.31
CA LYS A 30 19.87 -1.92 -8.56
C LYS A 30 20.82 -3.08 -8.88
N LYS A 31 21.56 -3.56 -7.88
CA LYS A 31 22.52 -4.68 -8.02
C LYS A 31 21.82 -6.00 -8.33
N LYS A 32 20.71 -6.31 -7.67
CA LYS A 32 19.97 -7.57 -7.88
C LYS A 32 19.09 -7.57 -9.14
N GLY A 33 18.82 -6.39 -9.73
CA GLY A 33 18.10 -6.22 -10.98
C GLY A 33 16.59 -6.43 -10.92
N PHE A 34 15.98 -6.41 -9.74
CA PHE A 34 14.53 -6.47 -9.53
C PHE A 34 14.14 -5.89 -8.18
N VAL A 35 12.87 -5.51 -8.04
CA VAL A 35 12.26 -5.07 -6.78
C VAL A 35 11.63 -6.26 -6.08
N GLN A 36 11.93 -6.49 -4.79
CA GLN A 36 11.22 -7.46 -3.97
C GLN A 36 10.09 -6.74 -3.23
N CYS A 37 8.86 -7.02 -3.62
CA CYS A 37 7.67 -6.33 -3.15
C CYS A 37 6.85 -7.22 -2.19
N GLY A 38 6.62 -6.75 -0.95
CA GLY A 38 5.72 -7.39 0.00
C GLY A 38 4.27 -7.04 -0.32
N VAL A 39 3.43 -8.05 -0.50
CA VAL A 39 2.00 -7.93 -0.87
C VAL A 39 1.12 -8.74 0.08
N SER A 40 -0.21 -8.62 -0.02
CA SER A 40 -1.11 -9.45 0.79
C SER A 40 -1.13 -10.91 0.32
N THR A 41 -1.63 -11.78 1.18
CA THR A 41 -1.78 -13.21 0.91
C THR A 41 -2.93 -13.55 -0.05
N GLY A 42 -3.72 -12.54 -0.48
CA GLY A 42 -4.81 -12.70 -1.43
C GLY A 42 -6.02 -11.84 -1.11
N ILE A 43 -5.95 -10.53 -1.42
CA ILE A 43 -7.08 -9.59 -1.31
C ILE A 43 -7.42 -9.13 -2.74
N PRO A 44 -8.55 -9.57 -3.33
CA PRO A 44 -8.95 -9.13 -4.65
C PRO A 44 -8.97 -7.60 -4.77
N GLY A 45 -8.48 -7.08 -5.89
CA GLY A 45 -8.35 -5.65 -6.15
C GLY A 45 -7.13 -4.97 -5.55
N PHE A 46 -6.57 -5.48 -4.45
CA PHE A 46 -5.32 -4.99 -3.85
C PHE A 46 -4.11 -5.81 -4.29
N SER A 47 -4.06 -7.08 -3.91
CA SER A 47 -3.05 -8.01 -4.38
C SER A 47 -3.56 -9.45 -4.27
N ILE A 48 -3.69 -10.11 -5.39
CA ILE A 48 -4.08 -11.51 -5.50
C ILE A 48 -3.37 -12.16 -6.69
N ALA A 49 -2.91 -13.40 -6.49
CA ALA A 49 -2.40 -14.21 -7.60
C ALA A 49 -3.56 -14.92 -8.31
N ASP A 50 -3.53 -14.92 -9.63
CA ASP A 50 -4.46 -15.71 -10.44
C ASP A 50 -4.02 -17.20 -10.49
N SER A 51 -4.78 -18.03 -11.24
CA SER A 51 -4.50 -19.46 -11.37
C SER A 51 -3.16 -19.79 -12.03
N LYS A 52 -2.52 -18.81 -12.69
CA LYS A 52 -1.18 -18.93 -13.28
C LYS A 52 -0.08 -18.41 -12.35
N GLY A 53 -0.45 -17.93 -11.17
CA GLY A 53 0.47 -17.30 -10.21
C GLY A 53 0.79 -15.85 -10.53
N GLU A 54 0.09 -15.22 -11.47
CA GLU A 54 0.30 -13.81 -11.82
C GLU A 54 -0.48 -12.91 -10.87
N TYR A 55 0.25 -12.00 -10.21
CA TYR A 55 -0.33 -11.04 -9.28
C TYR A 55 -1.04 -9.90 -10.00
N LYS A 56 -2.20 -9.47 -9.44
CA LYS A 56 -3.03 -8.35 -9.91
C LYS A 56 -3.54 -7.55 -8.73
N GLY A 57 -3.78 -6.24 -8.94
CA GLY A 57 -4.35 -5.33 -7.96
C GLY A 57 -3.60 -4.01 -7.87
N ILE A 58 -4.20 -3.01 -7.22
CA ILE A 58 -3.66 -1.64 -7.13
C ILE A 58 -2.31 -1.59 -6.41
N ASP A 59 -2.09 -2.42 -5.40
CA ASP A 59 -0.82 -2.56 -4.70
C ASP A 59 0.25 -3.20 -5.60
N VAL A 60 -0.15 -4.17 -6.43
CA VAL A 60 0.70 -4.84 -7.42
C VAL A 60 1.10 -3.89 -8.54
N ASP A 61 0.18 -3.05 -9.00
CA ASP A 61 0.46 -2.05 -10.03
C ASP A 61 1.48 -1.01 -9.53
N LEU A 62 1.40 -0.61 -8.26
CA LEU A 62 2.42 0.25 -7.67
C LEU A 62 3.80 -0.43 -7.59
N CYS A 63 3.86 -1.73 -7.25
CA CYS A 63 5.13 -2.49 -7.31
C CYS A 63 5.71 -2.52 -8.73
N ARG A 64 4.87 -2.71 -9.74
CA ARG A 64 5.27 -2.68 -11.16
C ARG A 64 5.69 -1.28 -11.62
N ALA A 65 5.05 -0.23 -11.09
CA ALA A 65 5.44 1.16 -11.33
C ALA A 65 6.85 1.43 -10.77
N ILE A 66 7.14 0.98 -9.55
CA ILE A 66 8.48 1.09 -8.94
C ILE A 66 9.53 0.33 -9.77
N ALA A 67 9.21 -0.88 -10.24
CA ALA A 67 10.10 -1.64 -11.12
C ALA A 67 10.33 -0.92 -12.46
N SER A 68 9.27 -0.32 -13.03
CA SER A 68 9.37 0.50 -14.26
C SER A 68 10.24 1.74 -14.04
N THR A 69 10.18 2.36 -12.86
CA THR A 69 11.06 3.48 -12.48
C THR A 69 12.52 3.05 -12.45
N MET A 70 12.83 1.93 -11.83
CA MET A 70 14.19 1.45 -11.63
C MET A 70 14.83 0.88 -12.89
N PHE A 71 14.04 0.17 -13.70
CA PHE A 71 14.57 -0.69 -14.77
C PHE A 71 13.94 -0.44 -16.15
N GLY A 72 12.94 0.43 -16.26
CA GLY A 72 12.16 0.60 -17.49
C GLY A 72 11.25 -0.60 -17.82
N ASP A 73 11.18 -1.59 -16.94
CA ASP A 73 10.52 -2.88 -17.17
C ASP A 73 9.69 -3.29 -15.95
N ALA A 74 8.36 -3.36 -16.10
CA ALA A 74 7.41 -3.75 -15.06
C ALA A 74 7.55 -5.22 -14.62
N SER A 75 8.21 -6.07 -15.40
CA SER A 75 8.45 -7.48 -15.06
C SER A 75 9.60 -7.65 -14.05
N LYS A 76 10.41 -6.63 -13.82
CA LYS A 76 11.53 -6.63 -12.87
C LYS A 76 11.05 -6.49 -11.41
N VAL A 77 10.04 -7.26 -11.05
CA VAL A 77 9.48 -7.31 -9.70
C VAL A 77 9.21 -8.77 -9.30
N LYS A 78 9.44 -9.07 -8.01
CA LYS A 78 9.04 -10.33 -7.39
C LYS A 78 8.12 -10.02 -6.21
N PHE A 79 7.11 -10.84 -6.02
CA PHE A 79 6.12 -10.65 -4.97
C PHE A 79 6.33 -11.64 -3.83
N THR A 80 6.30 -11.14 -2.59
CA THR A 80 6.31 -11.94 -1.37
C THR A 80 4.96 -11.76 -0.68
N PRO A 81 4.08 -12.78 -0.66
CA PRO A 81 2.84 -12.70 0.09
C PRO A 81 3.13 -12.75 1.60
N LEU A 82 2.61 -11.76 2.34
CA LEU A 82 2.83 -11.59 3.77
C LEU A 82 1.48 -11.44 4.49
N ASN A 83 1.31 -12.10 5.63
CA ASN A 83 0.17 -11.87 6.50
C ASN A 83 0.34 -10.58 7.32
N THR A 84 -0.63 -10.26 8.18
CA THR A 84 -0.62 -9.02 8.97
C THR A 84 0.50 -8.98 10.02
N GLN A 85 0.91 -10.13 10.54
CA GLN A 85 1.96 -10.25 11.56
C GLN A 85 3.37 -10.21 10.96
N GLN A 86 3.56 -10.80 9.76
CA GLN A 86 4.87 -10.94 9.12
C GLN A 86 5.34 -9.68 8.39
N ARG A 87 4.42 -8.84 7.88
CA ARG A 87 4.72 -7.77 6.94
C ARG A 87 5.79 -6.78 7.40
N PHE A 88 5.73 -6.36 8.66
CA PHE A 88 6.68 -5.37 9.18
C PHE A 88 8.06 -5.98 9.43
N THR A 89 8.13 -7.19 9.97
CA THR A 89 9.39 -7.89 10.18
C THR A 89 10.09 -8.20 8.86
N ALA A 90 9.34 -8.61 7.83
CA ALA A 90 9.88 -8.85 6.49
C ALA A 90 10.47 -7.56 5.87
N LEU A 91 9.81 -6.40 6.07
CA LEU A 91 10.35 -5.13 5.61
C LEU A 91 11.57 -4.70 6.43
N GLN A 92 11.53 -4.83 7.76
CA GLN A 92 12.63 -4.47 8.65
C GLN A 92 13.90 -5.30 8.38
N SER A 93 13.76 -6.60 8.15
CA SER A 93 14.88 -7.50 7.89
C SER A 93 15.49 -7.35 6.48
N GLY A 94 14.79 -6.67 5.56
CA GLY A 94 15.22 -6.56 4.17
C GLY A 94 14.83 -7.76 3.30
N GLU A 95 13.96 -8.66 3.78
CA GLU A 95 13.34 -9.71 2.96
C GLU A 95 12.56 -9.10 1.80
N VAL A 96 11.90 -7.96 2.04
CA VAL A 96 11.30 -7.14 0.99
C VAL A 96 11.89 -5.73 0.99
N ASP A 97 11.92 -5.10 -0.18
CA ASP A 97 12.44 -3.74 -0.36
C ASP A 97 11.39 -2.68 -0.08
N VAL A 98 10.16 -2.98 -0.42
CA VAL A 98 8.97 -2.15 -0.23
C VAL A 98 7.80 -3.02 0.16
N LEU A 99 6.93 -2.47 1.00
CA LEU A 99 5.67 -3.09 1.40
C LEU A 99 4.52 -2.30 0.76
N THR A 100 3.82 -2.89 -0.21
CA THR A 100 2.57 -2.39 -0.79
C THR A 100 1.47 -3.40 -0.49
N ARG A 101 0.86 -3.26 0.68
CA ARG A 101 -0.03 -4.28 1.23
C ARG A 101 -1.11 -3.64 2.09
N ASN A 102 -2.02 -2.86 1.48
CA ASN A 102 -3.11 -2.19 2.19
C ASN A 102 -2.72 -1.82 3.64
N THR A 103 -1.60 -1.12 3.79
CA THR A 103 -1.02 -0.83 5.10
C THR A 103 -1.30 0.61 5.48
N THR A 104 -2.05 0.80 6.55
CA THR A 104 -2.37 2.13 7.10
C THR A 104 -1.11 2.82 7.60
N VAL A 105 -0.86 4.02 7.13
CA VAL A 105 0.18 4.91 7.68
C VAL A 105 -0.30 5.45 9.02
N THR A 106 0.49 5.24 10.08
CA THR A 106 0.19 5.72 11.44
C THR A 106 1.45 6.24 12.12
N LEU A 107 1.26 7.16 13.08
CA LEU A 107 2.35 7.70 13.89
C LEU A 107 3.21 6.58 14.49
N THR A 108 2.58 5.58 15.11
CA THR A 108 3.30 4.47 15.74
C THR A 108 4.15 3.69 14.74
N ARG A 109 3.60 3.35 13.56
CA ARG A 109 4.34 2.62 12.53
C ARG A 109 5.53 3.40 12.01
N ASP A 110 5.38 4.71 11.81
CA ASP A 110 6.46 5.57 11.33
C ASP A 110 7.53 5.84 12.39
N THR A 111 7.18 5.88 13.67
CA THR A 111 8.12 6.32 14.71
C THR A 111 8.75 5.18 15.52
N THR A 112 8.13 4.00 15.59
CA THR A 112 8.59 2.91 16.47
C THR A 112 9.15 1.70 15.74
N LEU A 113 8.85 1.54 14.44
CA LEU A 113 9.25 0.36 13.70
C LEU A 113 10.49 0.57 12.80
N GLY A 114 11.07 1.76 12.76
CA GLY A 114 12.15 2.08 11.81
C GLY A 114 11.71 2.03 10.34
N LEU A 115 10.40 2.19 10.12
CA LEU A 115 9.75 2.22 8.82
C LEU A 115 9.18 3.62 8.58
N ILE A 116 8.80 3.91 7.34
CA ILE A 116 8.16 5.18 6.99
C ILE A 116 7.12 4.96 5.89
N GLY A 117 5.93 5.57 6.09
CA GLY A 117 4.90 5.67 5.05
C GLY A 117 5.32 6.66 3.97
N VAL A 118 5.26 6.23 2.71
CA VAL A 118 5.78 7.03 1.59
C VAL A 118 4.74 7.98 1.01
N GLY A 119 3.47 7.63 1.13
CA GLY A 119 2.33 8.37 0.61
C GLY A 119 1.06 7.55 0.76
N VAL A 120 -0.06 8.06 0.25
CA VAL A 120 -1.34 7.35 0.30
C VAL A 120 -1.68 6.81 -1.08
N ASN A 121 -1.83 5.49 -1.18
CA ASN A 121 -2.24 4.78 -2.38
C ASN A 121 -3.77 4.56 -2.43
N TYR A 122 -4.41 4.56 -1.25
CA TYR A 122 -5.86 4.42 -1.13
C TYR A 122 -6.35 5.02 0.19
N TYR A 123 -7.32 5.92 0.16
CA TYR A 123 -8.02 6.43 1.33
C TYR A 123 -9.19 5.51 1.65
N ASP A 124 -9.16 4.90 2.83
CA ASP A 124 -10.17 3.95 3.29
C ASP A 124 -10.69 4.32 4.68
N SER A 125 -11.63 3.53 5.15
CA SER A 125 -12.14 3.52 6.51
C SER A 125 -12.35 2.07 6.95
N GLN A 126 -12.35 1.83 8.27
CA GLN A 126 -12.75 0.54 8.80
C GLN A 126 -14.28 0.45 8.88
N GLY A 127 -14.80 -0.73 8.53
CA GLY A 127 -16.22 -1.04 8.65
C GLY A 127 -16.49 -2.42 9.25
N VAL A 128 -17.75 -2.81 9.23
CA VAL A 128 -18.21 -4.12 9.69
C VAL A 128 -19.17 -4.71 8.65
N MET A 129 -18.96 -5.97 8.32
CA MET A 129 -19.85 -6.78 7.50
C MET A 129 -20.58 -7.80 8.34
N VAL A 130 -21.89 -7.94 8.13
CA VAL A 130 -22.76 -8.89 8.81
C VAL A 130 -23.62 -9.66 7.81
N SER A 131 -24.18 -10.81 8.22
CA SER A 131 -25.28 -11.44 7.48
C SER A 131 -26.54 -10.59 7.63
N LYS A 132 -27.31 -10.44 6.55
CA LYS A 132 -28.64 -9.79 6.56
C LYS A 132 -29.63 -10.51 7.48
N GLU A 133 -29.42 -11.80 7.73
CA GLU A 133 -30.22 -12.60 8.66
C GLU A 133 -30.12 -12.09 10.11
N LEU A 134 -29.03 -11.40 10.46
CA LEU A 134 -28.89 -10.76 11.77
C LEU A 134 -29.86 -9.59 11.98
N ASN A 135 -30.42 -9.07 10.88
CA ASN A 135 -31.41 -7.99 10.85
C ASN A 135 -31.01 -6.70 11.60
N VAL A 136 -29.71 -6.38 11.62
CA VAL A 136 -29.16 -5.13 12.17
C VAL A 136 -28.87 -4.13 11.04
N LYS A 137 -29.04 -2.84 11.33
CA LYS A 137 -28.83 -1.75 10.39
C LYS A 137 -27.68 -0.83 10.79
N SER A 138 -27.17 -0.98 11.99
CA SER A 138 -26.11 -0.16 12.58
C SER A 138 -25.19 -1.04 13.42
N ALA A 139 -23.91 -0.74 13.39
CA ALA A 139 -22.93 -1.40 14.25
C ALA A 139 -23.22 -1.18 15.76
N LYS A 140 -24.00 -0.16 16.12
CA LYS A 140 -24.46 0.08 17.49
C LYS A 140 -25.41 -1.01 18.02
N GLU A 141 -25.99 -1.78 17.12
CA GLU A 141 -26.87 -2.90 17.46
C GLU A 141 -26.12 -4.22 17.72
N LEU A 142 -24.78 -4.21 17.56
CA LEU A 142 -23.91 -5.38 17.74
C LEU A 142 -23.48 -5.60 19.21
N ASN A 143 -24.28 -5.19 20.18
CA ASN A 143 -23.95 -5.41 21.60
C ASN A 143 -23.87 -6.91 21.92
N GLY A 144 -22.75 -7.36 22.49
CA GLY A 144 -22.49 -8.75 22.84
C GLY A 144 -22.12 -9.66 21.67
N ALA A 145 -22.08 -9.14 20.43
CA ALA A 145 -21.77 -9.89 19.22
C ALA A 145 -20.33 -10.44 19.21
N THR A 146 -20.15 -11.57 18.55
CA THR A 146 -18.83 -12.13 18.21
C THR A 146 -18.33 -11.50 16.92
N ILE A 147 -17.14 -10.89 16.95
CA ILE A 147 -16.57 -10.16 15.80
C ILE A 147 -15.22 -10.73 15.41
N CYS A 148 -15.14 -11.26 14.20
CA CYS A 148 -13.88 -11.73 13.60
C CYS A 148 -12.99 -10.55 13.25
N VAL A 149 -11.69 -10.63 13.63
CA VAL A 149 -10.67 -9.61 13.35
C VAL A 149 -9.30 -10.24 13.19
N GLN A 150 -8.42 -9.63 12.38
CA GLN A 150 -7.02 -10.06 12.24
C GLN A 150 -6.12 -9.35 13.25
N PRO A 151 -5.17 -10.07 13.90
CA PRO A 151 -4.23 -9.49 14.85
C PRO A 151 -3.19 -8.60 14.16
N GLY A 152 -2.58 -7.66 14.93
CA GLY A 152 -1.52 -6.77 14.44
C GLY A 152 -1.98 -5.73 13.43
N THR A 153 -3.26 -5.39 13.47
CA THR A 153 -3.90 -4.42 12.58
C THR A 153 -4.36 -3.18 13.34
N THR A 154 -4.50 -2.05 12.62
CA THR A 154 -5.24 -0.87 13.12
C THR A 154 -6.69 -1.24 13.44
N THR A 155 -7.25 -2.15 12.66
CA THR A 155 -8.62 -2.66 12.75
C THR A 155 -8.91 -3.27 14.13
N GLU A 156 -7.97 -4.07 14.66
CA GLU A 156 -8.10 -4.67 16.00
C GLU A 156 -8.17 -3.60 17.10
N LEU A 157 -7.30 -2.57 17.00
CA LEU A 157 -7.26 -1.47 17.96
C LEU A 157 -8.51 -0.58 17.86
N ASN A 158 -8.86 -0.18 16.64
CA ASN A 158 -10.02 0.68 16.40
C ASN A 158 -11.34 0.01 16.79
N LEU A 159 -11.45 -1.31 16.59
CA LEU A 159 -12.63 -2.08 17.02
C LEU A 159 -12.87 -1.89 18.52
N ALA A 160 -11.84 -2.12 19.33
CA ALA A 160 -11.93 -1.97 20.78
C ALA A 160 -12.28 -0.53 21.20
N ASP A 161 -11.64 0.45 20.56
CA ASP A 161 -11.85 1.87 20.86
C ASP A 161 -13.25 2.35 20.49
N TRP A 162 -13.74 1.93 19.30
CA TRP A 162 -15.06 2.32 18.83
C TRP A 162 -16.17 1.76 19.73
N PHE A 163 -16.14 0.45 20.05
CA PHE A 163 -17.13 -0.20 20.90
C PHE A 163 -17.15 0.39 22.32
N ARG A 164 -15.96 0.62 22.88
CA ARG A 164 -15.82 1.32 24.17
C ARG A 164 -16.43 2.74 24.14
N GLY A 165 -16.17 3.49 23.06
CA GLY A 165 -16.74 4.83 22.86
C GLY A 165 -18.27 4.82 22.76
N GLN A 166 -18.85 3.78 22.18
CA GLN A 166 -20.32 3.60 22.11
C GLN A 166 -20.92 2.99 23.39
N LYS A 167 -20.09 2.55 24.35
CA LYS A 167 -20.49 1.87 25.60
C LYS A 167 -21.26 0.56 25.34
N ILE A 168 -20.85 -0.18 24.32
CA ILE A 168 -21.36 -1.49 23.98
C ILE A 168 -20.25 -2.53 24.05
N GLU A 169 -20.62 -3.78 24.33
CA GLU A 169 -19.66 -4.89 24.46
C GLU A 169 -19.58 -5.71 23.18
N PHE A 170 -18.47 -6.39 22.97
CA PHE A 170 -18.31 -7.38 21.91
C PHE A 170 -17.34 -8.46 22.35
N LYS A 171 -17.31 -9.58 21.63
CA LYS A 171 -16.37 -10.70 21.85
C LYS A 171 -15.47 -10.83 20.63
N PRO A 172 -14.17 -10.47 20.70
CA PRO A 172 -13.27 -10.61 19.57
C PRO A 172 -12.98 -12.08 19.29
N VAL A 173 -13.02 -12.47 18.02
CA VAL A 173 -12.55 -13.76 17.51
C VAL A 173 -11.34 -13.46 16.63
N VAL A 174 -10.14 -13.61 17.22
CA VAL A 174 -8.87 -13.25 16.57
C VAL A 174 -8.40 -14.42 15.71
N ILE A 175 -8.25 -14.20 14.40
CA ILE A 175 -7.80 -15.21 13.43
C ILE A 175 -6.75 -14.56 12.52
N ASP A 176 -5.54 -15.14 12.46
CA ASP A 176 -4.41 -14.59 11.71
C ASP A 176 -4.57 -14.73 10.19
N LYS A 177 -4.93 -15.94 9.71
CA LYS A 177 -5.02 -16.19 8.29
C LYS A 177 -6.31 -15.66 7.68
N TYR A 178 -6.16 -14.87 6.63
CA TYR A 178 -7.30 -14.21 5.98
C TYR A 178 -8.35 -15.18 5.43
N ASP A 179 -7.94 -16.26 4.80
CA ASP A 179 -8.84 -17.30 4.29
C ASP A 179 -9.57 -18.06 5.42
N GLU A 180 -8.93 -18.24 6.60
CA GLU A 180 -9.57 -18.86 7.76
C GLU A 180 -10.62 -17.93 8.39
N ILE A 181 -10.36 -16.60 8.44
CA ILE A 181 -11.33 -15.63 8.96
C ILE A 181 -12.58 -15.57 8.08
N ILE A 182 -12.41 -15.62 6.74
CA ILE A 182 -13.55 -15.66 5.81
C ILE A 182 -14.37 -16.93 6.03
N ARG A 183 -13.71 -18.09 6.14
CA ARG A 183 -14.41 -19.37 6.44
C ARG A 183 -15.15 -19.33 7.78
N ALA A 184 -14.51 -18.79 8.82
CA ALA A 184 -15.12 -18.69 10.15
C ALA A 184 -16.37 -17.81 10.13
N PHE A 185 -16.30 -16.66 9.46
CA PHE A 185 -17.43 -15.73 9.29
C PHE A 185 -18.55 -16.36 8.46
N SER A 186 -18.24 -16.96 7.32
CA SER A 186 -19.25 -17.62 6.44
C SER A 186 -19.93 -18.81 7.12
N ALA A 187 -19.23 -19.52 8.01
CA ALA A 187 -19.79 -20.61 8.80
C ALA A 187 -20.57 -20.15 10.04
N GLY A 188 -20.71 -18.83 10.27
CA GLY A 188 -21.45 -18.28 11.42
C GLY A 188 -20.72 -18.40 12.76
N ARG A 189 -19.39 -18.66 12.76
CA ARG A 189 -18.58 -18.63 13.98
C ARG A 189 -18.44 -17.22 14.57
N CYS A 190 -18.54 -16.20 13.71
CA CYS A 190 -18.60 -14.80 14.08
C CYS A 190 -19.91 -14.20 13.53
N ASP A 191 -20.59 -13.39 14.33
CA ASP A 191 -21.76 -12.61 13.92
C ASP A 191 -21.38 -11.53 12.92
N ALA A 192 -20.15 -11.01 13.03
CA ALA A 192 -19.64 -9.95 12.20
C ALA A 192 -18.16 -10.17 11.84
N PHE A 193 -17.71 -9.57 10.72
CA PHE A 193 -16.33 -9.47 10.30
C PHE A 193 -15.97 -8.01 10.11
N THR A 194 -14.83 -7.56 10.68
CA THR A 194 -14.35 -6.19 10.57
C THR A 194 -12.97 -6.12 9.94
N THR A 195 -12.82 -5.21 8.99
CA THR A 195 -11.57 -4.78 8.35
C THR A 195 -11.83 -3.49 7.56
N ASP A 196 -10.90 -3.05 6.71
CA ASP A 196 -11.09 -1.93 5.79
C ASP A 196 -12.34 -2.15 4.93
N LYS A 197 -13.14 -1.11 4.70
CA LYS A 197 -14.39 -1.21 3.90
C LYS A 197 -14.15 -1.70 2.49
N SER A 198 -13.08 -1.27 1.85
CA SER A 198 -12.70 -1.76 0.54
C SER A 198 -12.38 -3.25 0.56
N GLN A 199 -11.70 -3.73 1.62
CA GLN A 199 -11.43 -5.15 1.81
C GLN A 199 -12.71 -5.93 2.13
N LEU A 200 -13.66 -5.38 2.89
CA LEU A 200 -14.98 -6.00 3.10
C LEU A 200 -15.74 -6.14 1.77
N ALA A 201 -15.72 -5.09 0.94
CA ALA A 201 -16.34 -5.14 -0.38
C ALA A 201 -15.69 -6.21 -1.27
N SER A 202 -14.36 -6.27 -1.27
CA SER A 202 -13.59 -7.31 -1.95
C SER A 202 -13.96 -8.71 -1.45
N THR A 203 -13.96 -8.93 -0.13
CA THR A 203 -14.34 -10.20 0.50
C THR A 203 -15.73 -10.63 0.06
N ARG A 204 -16.70 -9.70 0.11
CA ARG A 204 -18.08 -9.99 -0.27
C ARG A 204 -18.19 -10.58 -1.67
N THR A 205 -17.37 -10.13 -2.65
CA THR A 205 -17.39 -10.69 -4.01
C THR A 205 -16.93 -12.14 -4.10
N THR A 206 -16.21 -12.63 -3.08
CA THR A 206 -15.66 -14.00 -3.05
C THR A 206 -16.55 -14.98 -2.29
N LEU A 207 -17.57 -14.48 -1.56
CA LEU A 207 -18.48 -15.32 -0.81
C LEU A 207 -19.46 -16.03 -1.75
N GLU A 208 -19.87 -17.24 -1.40
CA GLU A 208 -20.79 -18.06 -2.18
C GLU A 208 -22.11 -17.33 -2.52
N ASN A 209 -22.64 -16.55 -1.54
CA ASN A 209 -23.85 -15.75 -1.70
C ASN A 209 -23.58 -14.29 -1.27
N PRO A 210 -22.98 -13.45 -2.13
CA PRO A 210 -22.62 -12.07 -1.78
C PRO A 210 -23.80 -11.21 -1.26
N ASP A 211 -24.99 -11.45 -1.81
CA ASP A 211 -26.20 -10.71 -1.46
C ASP A 211 -26.75 -11.03 -0.07
N LYS A 212 -26.29 -12.12 0.56
CA LYS A 212 -26.61 -12.46 1.95
C LYS A 212 -25.96 -11.49 2.94
N TYR A 213 -24.91 -10.75 2.54
CA TYR A 213 -24.11 -9.94 3.42
C TYR A 213 -24.26 -8.44 3.13
N VAL A 214 -24.15 -7.64 4.18
CA VAL A 214 -24.20 -6.18 4.13
C VAL A 214 -23.04 -5.58 4.91
N ILE A 215 -22.43 -4.54 4.37
CA ILE A 215 -21.45 -3.71 5.09
C ILE A 215 -22.26 -2.59 5.75
N LEU A 216 -22.15 -2.48 7.07
CA LEU A 216 -22.85 -1.46 7.85
C LEU A 216 -22.33 -0.05 7.54
N PRO A 217 -23.15 1.00 7.72
CA PRO A 217 -22.81 2.34 7.24
C PRO A 217 -21.68 3.03 8.01
N GLU A 218 -21.45 2.69 9.26
CA GLU A 218 -20.51 3.38 10.12
C GLU A 218 -19.06 3.27 9.63
N ASP A 219 -18.31 4.35 9.83
CA ASP A 219 -16.86 4.41 9.70
C ASP A 219 -16.23 4.41 11.10
N PHE A 220 -15.40 3.41 11.40
CA PHE A 220 -14.77 3.28 12.72
C PHE A 220 -13.46 4.08 12.79
N SER A 221 -12.85 4.36 11.66
CA SER A 221 -11.53 4.99 11.58
C SER A 221 -11.29 5.69 10.26
N LYS A 222 -10.12 6.33 10.15
CA LYS A 222 -9.50 6.76 8.90
C LYS A 222 -8.32 5.85 8.61
N GLU A 223 -8.30 5.24 7.43
CA GLU A 223 -7.28 4.31 7.01
C GLU A 223 -6.58 4.83 5.73
N PRO A 224 -5.57 5.72 5.87
CA PRO A 224 -4.73 6.12 4.74
C PRO A 224 -3.76 4.98 4.42
N LEU A 225 -4.12 4.14 3.44
CA LEU A 225 -3.33 3.00 3.02
C LEU A 225 -2.22 3.45 2.07
N GLY A 226 -1.01 2.97 2.29
CA GLY A 226 0.10 3.36 1.43
C GLY A 226 1.32 2.45 1.50
N PRO A 227 2.27 2.65 0.57
CA PRO A 227 3.52 1.93 0.58
C PRO A 227 4.38 2.33 1.78
N MET A 228 5.13 1.36 2.32
CA MET A 228 6.09 1.59 3.38
C MET A 228 7.48 1.10 2.96
N VAL A 229 8.51 1.82 3.40
CA VAL A 229 9.91 1.47 3.23
C VAL A 229 10.67 1.55 4.56
N ARG A 230 11.89 1.02 4.63
CA ARG A 230 12.79 1.24 5.77
C ARG A 230 13.23 2.70 5.83
N GLN A 231 13.37 3.25 7.03
CA GLN A 231 14.00 4.55 7.26
C GLN A 231 15.50 4.50 6.91
N GLY A 232 16.09 5.69 6.65
CA GLY A 232 17.53 5.86 6.42
C GLY A 232 17.98 5.57 5.00
N ASP A 233 17.07 5.43 4.03
CA ASP A 233 17.37 5.39 2.60
C ASP A 233 16.44 6.36 1.86
N GLU A 234 16.81 7.63 1.88
CA GLU A 234 16.04 8.71 1.28
C GLU A 234 15.95 8.56 -0.24
N GLN A 235 16.96 7.95 -0.87
CA GLN A 235 16.93 7.73 -2.31
C GLN A 235 15.88 6.68 -2.67
N TRP A 236 15.83 5.56 -1.94
CA TRP A 236 14.79 4.54 -2.14
C TRP A 236 13.40 5.09 -1.83
N PHE A 237 13.26 5.81 -0.72
CA PHE A 237 12.04 6.50 -0.36
C PHE A 237 11.54 7.43 -1.47
N ASN A 238 12.44 8.22 -2.09
CA ASN A 238 12.09 9.10 -3.19
C ASN A 238 11.70 8.33 -4.45
N VAL A 239 12.37 7.24 -4.78
CA VAL A 239 11.97 6.37 -5.92
C VAL A 239 10.53 5.88 -5.73
N VAL A 240 10.19 5.34 -4.56
CA VAL A 240 8.83 4.84 -4.29
C VAL A 240 7.81 5.97 -4.31
N ARG A 241 8.12 7.11 -3.65
CA ARG A 241 7.24 8.30 -3.60
C ARG A 241 6.95 8.84 -4.99
N TRP A 242 7.99 9.06 -5.79
CA TRP A 242 7.82 9.65 -7.11
C TRP A 242 7.21 8.69 -8.12
N SER A 243 7.36 7.36 -7.94
CA SER A 243 6.60 6.38 -8.73
C SER A 243 5.10 6.53 -8.53
N LEU A 244 4.62 6.70 -7.29
CA LEU A 244 3.21 6.96 -7.01
C LEU A 244 2.77 8.33 -7.56
N ASN A 245 3.56 9.39 -7.30
CA ASN A 245 3.22 10.74 -7.76
C ASN A 245 3.17 10.85 -9.29
N ALA A 246 4.04 10.12 -10.01
CA ALA A 246 3.98 10.08 -11.48
C ALA A 246 2.66 9.48 -12.00
N MET A 247 2.15 8.43 -11.34
CA MET A 247 0.85 7.86 -11.70
C MET A 247 -0.29 8.86 -11.44
N LEU A 248 -0.25 9.60 -10.33
CA LEU A 248 -1.24 10.62 -9.97
C LEU A 248 -1.19 11.82 -10.94
N GLU A 249 0.00 12.40 -11.16
CA GLU A 249 0.15 13.52 -12.10
C GLU A 249 -0.23 13.14 -13.53
N ALA A 250 0.09 11.93 -13.97
CA ALA A 250 -0.31 11.44 -15.28
C ALA A 250 -1.84 11.41 -15.43
N GLU A 251 -2.58 10.98 -14.41
CA GLU A 251 -4.06 11.07 -14.42
C GLU A 251 -4.51 12.51 -14.53
N GLU A 252 -3.91 13.43 -13.77
CA GLU A 252 -4.27 14.86 -13.77
C GLU A 252 -4.05 15.55 -15.13
N TYR A 253 -3.05 15.11 -15.89
CA TYR A 253 -2.76 15.59 -17.25
C TYR A 253 -3.44 14.76 -18.34
N GLY A 254 -4.25 13.76 -18.00
CA GLY A 254 -4.90 12.88 -18.95
C GLY A 254 -3.93 11.99 -19.74
N ILE A 255 -2.75 11.72 -19.18
CA ILE A 255 -1.75 10.82 -19.77
C ILE A 255 -2.14 9.41 -19.38
N THR A 256 -2.38 8.54 -20.37
CA THR A 256 -2.81 7.17 -20.21
C THR A 256 -1.82 6.21 -20.86
N LYS A 257 -1.94 4.92 -20.55
CA LYS A 257 -1.17 3.87 -21.22
C LYS A 257 -1.35 3.90 -22.74
N ALA A 258 -2.56 4.24 -23.21
CA ALA A 258 -2.88 4.27 -24.63
C ALA A 258 -2.29 5.47 -25.37
N ASN A 259 -2.13 6.63 -24.69
CA ASN A 259 -1.72 7.86 -25.35
C ASN A 259 -0.32 8.39 -24.97
N VAL A 260 0.41 7.71 -24.07
CA VAL A 260 1.68 8.22 -23.53
C VAL A 260 2.72 8.56 -24.61
N GLU A 261 2.77 7.79 -25.70
CA GLU A 261 3.71 8.03 -26.82
C GLU A 261 3.36 9.30 -27.59
N GLU A 262 2.07 9.59 -27.75
CA GLU A 262 1.59 10.84 -28.36
C GLU A 262 1.80 12.02 -27.41
N MET A 263 1.46 11.85 -26.15
CA MET A 263 1.62 12.88 -25.11
C MET A 263 3.08 13.30 -24.92
N ALA A 264 4.04 12.44 -25.21
CA ALA A 264 5.46 12.78 -25.23
C ALA A 264 5.82 13.85 -26.30
N LYS A 265 4.96 14.06 -27.30
CA LYS A 265 5.12 15.10 -28.31
C LYS A 265 4.39 16.42 -27.94
N SER A 266 3.72 16.46 -26.81
CA SER A 266 2.97 17.63 -26.34
C SER A 266 3.88 18.84 -26.15
N PRO A 267 3.46 20.05 -26.55
CA PRO A 267 4.19 21.28 -26.29
C PRO A 267 4.10 21.73 -24.81
N ASN A 268 3.27 21.08 -23.99
CA ASN A 268 3.09 21.41 -22.58
C ASN A 268 4.38 21.08 -21.79
N PRO A 269 5.06 22.08 -21.19
CA PRO A 269 6.34 21.87 -20.51
C PRO A 269 6.23 20.97 -19.26
N ASN A 270 5.05 20.87 -18.61
CA ASN A 270 4.85 19.95 -17.51
C ASN A 270 4.84 18.50 -17.99
N ILE A 271 4.12 18.24 -19.09
CA ILE A 271 4.08 16.91 -19.71
C ILE A 271 5.45 16.49 -20.21
N GLN A 272 6.20 17.42 -20.83
CA GLN A 272 7.57 17.16 -21.29
C GLN A 272 8.50 16.77 -20.13
N ARG A 273 8.39 17.40 -18.96
CA ARG A 273 9.16 17.04 -17.77
C ARG A 273 8.76 15.68 -17.20
N ILE A 274 7.46 15.45 -17.00
CA ILE A 274 6.96 14.17 -16.48
C ILE A 274 7.41 13.02 -17.37
N LEU A 275 7.30 13.16 -18.69
CA LEU A 275 7.63 12.08 -19.63
C LEU A 275 9.12 12.02 -20.01
N GLY A 276 9.98 12.83 -19.36
CA GLY A 276 11.41 12.81 -19.57
C GLY A 276 11.87 13.31 -20.95
N VAL A 277 11.04 14.09 -21.65
CA VAL A 277 11.40 14.79 -22.88
C VAL A 277 12.35 15.94 -22.54
N THR A 278 12.07 16.65 -21.43
CA THR A 278 13.03 17.56 -20.81
C THR A 278 13.88 16.74 -19.83
N PRO A 279 15.20 16.58 -20.06
CA PRO A 279 16.05 15.70 -19.27
C PRO A 279 16.39 16.27 -17.89
N GLY A 280 16.88 15.42 -16.99
CA GLY A 280 17.48 15.77 -15.70
C GLY A 280 16.70 15.27 -14.48
N MET A 281 15.40 15.03 -14.59
CA MET A 281 14.58 14.58 -13.44
C MET A 281 14.94 13.14 -13.02
N GLY A 282 15.19 12.25 -13.97
CA GLY A 282 15.63 10.88 -13.68
C GLY A 282 16.98 10.84 -13.01
N LYS A 283 17.91 11.69 -13.43
CA LYS A 283 19.24 11.81 -12.80
C LYS A 283 19.14 12.14 -11.31
N ASN A 284 18.21 13.02 -10.91
CA ASN A 284 18.01 13.38 -9.52
C ASN A 284 17.50 12.21 -8.67
N LEU A 285 16.75 11.28 -9.28
CA LEU A 285 16.30 10.03 -8.65
C LEU A 285 17.33 8.89 -8.77
N GLY A 286 18.42 9.07 -9.54
CA GLY A 286 19.40 8.02 -9.82
C GLY A 286 18.95 6.96 -10.83
N VAL A 287 17.95 7.30 -11.68
CA VAL A 287 17.32 6.42 -12.67
C VAL A 287 17.32 7.10 -14.07
N ASP A 288 16.77 6.44 -15.06
CA ASP A 288 16.63 6.98 -16.42
C ASP A 288 15.64 8.16 -16.45
N ASP A 289 15.85 9.14 -17.34
CA ASP A 289 14.95 10.30 -17.46
C ASP A 289 13.53 9.92 -17.92
N LYS A 290 13.37 8.79 -18.62
CA LYS A 290 12.05 8.27 -19.02
C LYS A 290 11.33 7.44 -17.95
N TRP A 291 11.77 7.51 -16.70
CA TRP A 291 11.22 6.71 -15.61
C TRP A 291 9.69 6.80 -15.51
N ALA A 292 9.11 7.99 -15.53
CA ALA A 292 7.65 8.16 -15.46
C ALA A 292 6.94 7.77 -16.78
N PHE A 293 7.56 8.04 -17.93
CA PHE A 293 7.08 7.49 -19.22
C PHE A 293 6.97 5.96 -19.16
N ASN A 294 8.01 5.30 -18.64
CA ASN A 294 8.02 3.85 -18.51
C ASN A 294 6.94 3.32 -17.56
N ILE A 295 6.67 4.03 -16.45
CA ILE A 295 5.55 3.69 -15.57
C ILE A 295 4.24 3.68 -16.37
N ILE A 296 3.93 4.79 -17.03
CA ILE A 296 2.63 4.93 -17.70
C ILE A 296 2.52 3.98 -18.90
N LYS A 297 3.58 3.77 -19.64
CA LYS A 297 3.61 2.82 -20.77
C LYS A 297 3.37 1.37 -20.30
N ASN A 298 3.98 0.97 -19.19
CA ASN A 298 3.93 -0.40 -18.70
C ASN A 298 2.68 -0.68 -17.85
N VAL A 299 2.31 0.25 -16.98
CA VAL A 299 1.26 0.07 -15.95
C VAL A 299 0.02 0.89 -16.26
N GLY A 300 0.19 2.17 -16.62
CA GLY A 300 -0.87 3.16 -16.74
C GLY A 300 -0.80 4.21 -15.64
N ASN A 301 -1.75 5.16 -15.65
CA ASN A 301 -1.90 6.15 -14.59
C ASN A 301 -2.69 5.57 -13.38
N TYR A 302 -2.81 6.35 -12.30
CA TYR A 302 -3.52 5.92 -11.09
C TYR A 302 -5.01 5.62 -11.36
N GLY A 303 -5.69 6.45 -12.16
CA GLY A 303 -7.09 6.23 -12.53
C GLY A 303 -7.31 4.93 -13.28
N GLU A 304 -6.43 4.61 -14.26
CA GLU A 304 -6.49 3.34 -14.98
C GLU A 304 -6.29 2.15 -14.04
N SER A 305 -5.30 2.23 -13.15
CA SER A 305 -5.04 1.19 -12.14
C SER A 305 -6.26 1.01 -11.22
N PHE A 306 -6.82 2.08 -10.68
CA PHE A 306 -8.01 2.02 -9.84
C PHE A 306 -9.20 1.38 -10.57
N GLU A 307 -9.55 1.88 -11.76
CA GLU A 307 -10.71 1.40 -12.51
C GLU A 307 -10.61 -0.08 -12.90
N ASN A 308 -9.39 -0.56 -13.17
CA ASN A 308 -9.17 -1.94 -13.55
C ASN A 308 -9.08 -2.91 -12.37
N THR A 309 -8.78 -2.41 -11.16
CA THR A 309 -8.56 -3.28 -9.99
C THR A 309 -9.68 -3.21 -8.98
N LEU A 310 -10.22 -2.03 -8.70
CA LEU A 310 -11.22 -1.76 -7.68
C LEU A 310 -12.51 -1.17 -8.26
N GLY A 311 -12.38 -0.36 -9.34
CA GLY A 311 -13.45 0.45 -9.91
C GLY A 311 -14.36 -0.29 -10.87
N LYS A 312 -14.91 0.44 -11.83
CA LYS A 312 -15.99 -0.02 -12.72
C LYS A 312 -15.65 -1.22 -13.58
N ASN A 313 -14.37 -1.44 -13.89
CA ASN A 313 -13.90 -2.57 -14.69
C ASN A 313 -13.61 -3.83 -13.84
N SER A 314 -13.76 -3.74 -12.51
CA SER A 314 -13.56 -4.84 -11.56
C SER A 314 -14.89 -5.45 -11.10
N ALA A 315 -14.81 -6.60 -10.44
CA ALA A 315 -15.98 -7.24 -9.81
C ALA A 315 -16.54 -6.42 -8.64
N MET A 316 -15.72 -5.57 -8.00
CA MET A 316 -16.11 -4.79 -6.83
C MET A 316 -16.89 -3.53 -7.18
N LYS A 317 -16.63 -2.93 -8.35
CA LYS A 317 -17.31 -1.71 -8.86
C LYS A 317 -17.36 -0.59 -7.83
N LEU A 318 -16.24 -0.39 -7.09
CA LEU A 318 -16.15 0.69 -6.11
C LEU A 318 -16.11 2.05 -6.79
N GLU A 319 -16.85 2.98 -6.21
CA GLU A 319 -16.74 4.39 -6.59
C GLU A 319 -15.42 4.97 -6.09
N ARG A 320 -14.88 5.93 -6.84
CA ARG A 320 -13.61 6.59 -6.49
C ARG A 320 -13.69 7.30 -5.13
N GLY A 321 -14.75 8.03 -4.85
CA GLY A 321 -14.93 8.80 -3.61
C GLY A 321 -13.70 9.66 -3.29
N LEU A 322 -13.13 9.50 -2.10
CA LEU A 322 -11.88 10.19 -1.70
C LEU A 322 -10.68 9.84 -2.58
N ASN A 323 -10.73 8.71 -3.28
CA ASN A 323 -9.68 8.25 -4.19
C ASN A 323 -9.79 8.82 -5.61
N ALA A 324 -10.72 9.73 -5.86
CA ALA A 324 -10.76 10.52 -7.09
C ALA A 324 -9.64 11.57 -7.07
N SER A 325 -9.20 11.98 -8.28
CA SER A 325 -8.30 13.14 -8.41
C SER A 325 -8.91 14.37 -7.75
N TYR A 326 -8.08 15.25 -7.21
CA TYR A 326 -8.52 16.53 -6.65
C TYR A 326 -9.35 17.35 -7.63
N LYS A 327 -9.10 17.23 -8.93
CA LYS A 327 -9.91 17.87 -10.00
C LYS A 327 -11.35 17.36 -10.05
N GLN A 328 -11.61 16.20 -9.48
CA GLN A 328 -12.92 15.56 -9.39
C GLN A 328 -13.48 15.58 -7.96
N GLY A 329 -12.86 16.36 -7.05
CA GLY A 329 -13.30 16.50 -5.66
C GLY A 329 -12.77 15.45 -4.69
N GLY A 330 -11.83 14.61 -5.10
CA GLY A 330 -11.13 13.63 -4.24
C GLY A 330 -9.89 14.21 -3.56
N LEU A 331 -9.14 13.34 -2.89
CA LEU A 331 -7.91 13.66 -2.18
C LEU A 331 -6.64 13.24 -2.93
N MET A 332 -6.76 12.55 -4.07
CA MET A 332 -5.60 12.17 -4.85
C MET A 332 -5.05 13.39 -5.58
N TYR A 333 -3.86 13.80 -5.15
CA TYR A 333 -3.17 15.02 -5.60
C TYR A 333 -1.72 14.67 -5.91
N GLY A 334 -1.34 14.72 -7.18
CA GLY A 334 0.04 14.51 -7.62
C GLY A 334 0.95 15.67 -7.22
N TRP A 335 2.13 15.38 -6.73
CA TRP A 335 3.15 16.41 -6.48
C TRP A 335 3.89 16.72 -7.78
N PRO A 336 4.15 18.02 -8.06
CA PRO A 336 4.67 18.42 -9.36
C PRO A 336 6.10 17.93 -9.61
N VAL A 337 6.32 17.25 -10.73
CA VAL A 337 7.65 16.86 -11.23
C VAL A 337 8.37 18.10 -11.77
N ARG A 338 9.22 18.71 -10.91
CA ARG A 338 10.00 19.92 -11.22
C ARG A 338 11.42 19.87 -10.70
#